data_e57d6131b0a6eb42b46491ef43ad2526
#
_entry.id   e57d6131b0a6eb42b46491ef43ad2526
#
_cell.length_a   1.000
_cell.length_b   1.000
_cell.length_c   1.000
_cell.angle_alpha   90.00
_cell.angle_beta   90.00
_cell.angle_gamma   90.00
#
_symmetry.space_group_name_H-M   'P 1'
#
loop_
_entity.id
_entity.type
_entity.pdbx_description
1 polymer ?
#
loop_
_entity_poly.entity_id
_entity_poly.type
_entity_poly.pdbx_seq_one_letter_code
_entity_poly.pdbx_strand_id
1 'polypeptide(L)'
;MKIFQKTFVKSHIIYVVFITLLFASCSPEKTSLFNGKDLEGWKNYGTEKWYVENGEIICESGPDAQYGYLGTDEHYKDFILTLEFKQEADGNSGVFFRSTIDGVKITGWQAEVAPPGKHSGGIYESYGRGWLIKPDIEKDKALKMGDWNQMKIKVVGSSVTTWLNDVEMISITDDKIGEGEGSIALQIHDGGGIKVRWRNIYIEELK
;
A
#
# COMPACT_ATOMS: atom_id res chain seq x y z
N MET A 1 59.66 54.60 -49.20
CA MET A 1 58.90 54.84 -47.97
C MET A 1 57.68 53.94 -48.02
N LYS A 2 57.74 52.74 -47.34
CA LYS A 2 56.67 51.74 -47.34
C LYS A 2 55.81 51.94 -46.11
N ILE A 3 54.54 52.23 -46.31
CA ILE A 3 53.56 52.38 -45.27
C ILE A 3 53.00 51.00 -44.90
N PHE A 4 53.22 50.55 -43.69
CA PHE A 4 52.59 49.31 -43.16
C PHE A 4 51.21 49.64 -42.60
N GLN A 5 50.17 49.08 -43.24
CA GLN A 5 48.82 49.08 -42.68
C GLN A 5 48.68 47.91 -41.68
N LYS A 6 48.36 48.26 -40.42
CA LYS A 6 47.99 47.29 -39.40
C LYS A 6 46.49 46.94 -39.52
N THR A 7 46.20 45.71 -39.87
CA THR A 7 44.82 45.18 -39.85
C THR A 7 44.46 44.74 -38.44
N PHE A 8 43.46 45.36 -37.83
CA PHE A 8 42.91 44.95 -36.54
C PHE A 8 41.86 43.84 -36.76
N VAL A 9 42.14 42.62 -36.34
CA VAL A 9 41.17 41.52 -36.29
C VAL A 9 40.39 41.66 -34.98
N LYS A 10 39.10 42.00 -35.07
CA LYS A 10 38.16 41.98 -33.96
C LYS A 10 37.77 40.54 -33.66
N SER A 11 38.28 39.94 -32.57
CA SER A 11 37.85 38.66 -32.06
C SER A 11 36.51 38.80 -31.37
N HIS A 12 35.45 38.17 -31.90
CA HIS A 12 34.16 38.10 -31.25
C HIS A 12 34.14 36.82 -30.38
N ILE A 13 34.20 36.99 -29.05
CA ILE A 13 34.05 35.88 -28.11
C ILE A 13 32.56 35.65 -27.95
N ILE A 14 32.06 34.51 -28.49
CA ILE A 14 30.69 34.07 -28.30
C ILE A 14 30.64 33.31 -26.97
N TYR A 15 29.99 33.89 -25.96
CA TYR A 15 29.67 33.21 -24.73
C TYR A 15 28.46 32.28 -24.95
N VAL A 16 28.70 30.98 -25.01
CA VAL A 16 27.63 29.99 -24.98
C VAL A 16 27.24 29.77 -23.54
N VAL A 17 26.11 30.33 -23.11
CA VAL A 17 25.54 30.10 -21.80
C VAL A 17 24.85 28.74 -21.81
N PHE A 18 25.45 27.73 -21.19
CA PHE A 18 24.80 26.46 -20.94
C PHE A 18 23.80 26.64 -19.77
N ILE A 19 22.52 26.74 -20.10
CA ILE A 19 21.44 26.65 -19.11
C ILE A 19 21.23 25.18 -18.80
N THR A 20 21.81 24.70 -17.71
CA THR A 20 21.50 23.37 -17.16
C THR A 20 20.11 23.45 -16.50
N LEU A 21 19.09 22.92 -17.16
CA LEU A 21 17.78 22.66 -16.57
C LEU A 21 17.93 21.54 -15.56
N LEU A 22 17.97 21.90 -14.27
CA LEU A 22 17.84 20.97 -13.16
C LEU A 22 16.38 20.49 -13.12
N PHE A 23 16.09 19.34 -13.69
CA PHE A 23 14.85 18.62 -13.43
C PHE A 23 14.93 18.11 -11.99
N ALA A 24 14.29 18.82 -11.06
CA ALA A 24 14.03 18.30 -9.74
C ALA A 24 13.07 17.11 -9.91
N SER A 25 13.62 15.89 -9.87
CA SER A 25 12.82 14.66 -9.74
C SER A 25 12.19 14.71 -8.35
N CYS A 26 10.94 15.13 -8.26
CA CYS A 26 10.16 15.05 -7.03
C CYS A 26 9.81 13.57 -6.85
N SER A 27 10.55 12.86 -6.02
CA SER A 27 10.14 11.53 -5.57
C SER A 27 8.81 11.69 -4.82
N PRO A 28 7.84 10.77 -4.98
CA PRO A 28 6.60 10.84 -4.22
C PRO A 28 6.93 10.84 -2.72
N GLU A 29 6.25 11.71 -1.99
CA GLU A 29 6.44 11.84 -0.54
C GLU A 29 5.81 10.65 0.16
N LYS A 30 6.56 10.01 1.04
CA LYS A 30 6.11 8.90 1.86
C LYS A 30 5.39 9.44 3.09
N THR A 31 4.06 9.29 3.11
CA THR A 31 3.19 9.77 4.19
C THR A 31 2.84 8.63 5.14
N SER A 32 2.88 8.90 6.46
CA SER A 32 2.41 7.93 7.45
C SER A 32 0.90 7.97 7.57
N LEU A 33 0.24 6.83 7.43
CA LEU A 33 -1.20 6.68 7.66
C LEU A 33 -1.54 6.40 9.13
N PHE A 34 -0.55 6.09 9.95
CA PHE A 34 -0.72 5.84 11.38
C PHE A 34 0.29 6.64 12.19
N ASN A 35 -0.20 7.44 13.13
CA ASN A 35 0.62 8.35 13.93
C ASN A 35 1.32 7.68 15.12
N GLY A 36 1.06 6.39 15.38
CA GLY A 36 1.62 5.62 16.49
C GLY A 36 0.99 5.90 17.87
N LYS A 37 -0.10 6.68 17.94
CA LYS A 37 -0.69 7.14 19.22
C LYS A 37 -2.17 6.79 19.35
N ASP A 38 -2.93 7.01 18.30
CA ASP A 38 -4.38 6.84 18.26
C ASP A 38 -4.84 6.50 16.82
N LEU A 39 -6.14 6.37 16.64
CA LEU A 39 -6.77 6.03 15.36
C LEU A 39 -7.25 7.27 14.60
N GLU A 40 -6.66 8.44 14.81
CA GLU A 40 -6.95 9.64 14.01
C GLU A 40 -6.70 9.36 12.52
N GLY A 41 -7.66 9.75 11.66
CA GLY A 41 -7.65 9.45 10.22
C GLY A 41 -8.16 8.04 9.85
N TRP A 42 -8.66 7.30 10.86
CA TRP A 42 -9.25 5.98 10.68
C TRP A 42 -10.63 5.88 11.32
N LYS A 43 -11.50 5.12 10.69
CA LYS A 43 -12.86 4.85 11.17
C LYS A 43 -13.08 3.36 11.38
N ASN A 44 -13.63 3.01 12.54
CA ASN A 44 -14.02 1.64 12.87
C ASN A 44 -15.39 1.31 12.29
N TYR A 45 -15.51 0.14 11.66
CA TYR A 45 -16.74 -0.42 11.10
C TYR A 45 -16.93 -1.83 11.67
N GLY A 46 -18.07 -2.02 12.33
CA GLY A 46 -18.40 -3.28 13.01
C GLY A 46 -18.19 -3.21 14.51
N THR A 47 -18.22 -4.35 15.16
CA THR A 47 -18.17 -4.53 16.61
C THR A 47 -16.81 -5.06 17.07
N GLU A 48 -15.93 -5.36 16.13
CA GLU A 48 -14.58 -5.86 16.38
C GLU A 48 -13.72 -4.82 17.09
N LYS A 49 -12.74 -5.28 17.85
CA LYS A 49 -11.91 -4.41 18.70
C LYS A 49 -10.73 -3.88 17.88
N TRP A 50 -10.64 -2.55 17.82
CA TRP A 50 -9.50 -1.84 17.29
C TRP A 50 -8.99 -0.85 18.32
N TYR A 51 -7.71 -0.96 18.69
CA TYR A 51 -7.10 -0.07 19.66
C TYR A 51 -5.59 0.09 19.40
N VAL A 52 -5.00 1.07 20.05
CA VAL A 52 -3.56 1.34 19.96
C VAL A 52 -2.86 0.98 21.26
N GLU A 53 -1.79 0.21 21.17
CA GLU A 53 -0.91 -0.13 22.28
C GLU A 53 0.54 -0.19 21.81
N ASN A 54 1.46 0.47 22.53
CA ASN A 54 2.89 0.47 22.23
C ASN A 54 3.27 0.92 20.83
N GLY A 55 2.51 1.85 20.21
CA GLY A 55 2.75 2.34 18.85
C GLY A 55 2.27 1.39 17.77
N GLU A 56 1.42 0.45 18.08
CA GLU A 56 0.84 -0.55 17.17
C GLU A 56 -0.68 -0.46 17.18
N ILE A 57 -1.32 -0.61 16.02
CA ILE A 57 -2.75 -0.89 15.93
C ILE A 57 -2.95 -2.36 16.20
N ILE A 58 -3.85 -2.69 17.11
CA ILE A 58 -4.21 -4.06 17.43
C ILE A 58 -5.65 -4.28 17.04
N CYS A 59 -5.89 -5.38 16.34
CA CYS A 59 -7.23 -5.86 16.11
C CYS A 59 -7.46 -7.22 16.75
N GLU A 60 -8.61 -7.35 17.41
CA GLU A 60 -9.06 -8.59 18.03
C GLU A 60 -10.53 -8.84 17.68
N SER A 61 -10.88 -10.10 17.45
CA SER A 61 -12.28 -10.49 17.26
C SER A 61 -13.15 -10.05 18.42
N GLY A 62 -14.27 -9.42 18.09
CA GLY A 62 -15.30 -9.05 19.05
C GLY A 62 -16.13 -10.23 19.53
N PRO A 63 -17.13 -9.98 20.39
CA PRO A 63 -17.92 -11.04 21.01
C PRO A 63 -18.90 -11.72 20.03
N ASP A 64 -19.28 -11.07 18.95
CA ASP A 64 -20.18 -11.58 17.92
C ASP A 64 -19.44 -12.29 16.76
N ALA A 65 -18.11 -12.24 16.77
CA ALA A 65 -17.25 -12.88 15.80
C ALA A 65 -17.63 -12.58 14.33
N GLN A 66 -18.08 -11.35 14.06
CA GLN A 66 -18.47 -10.89 12.73
C GLN A 66 -17.27 -10.30 11.97
N TYR A 67 -17.52 -9.82 10.77
CA TYR A 67 -16.54 -9.00 10.04
C TYR A 67 -16.38 -7.62 10.67
N GLY A 68 -15.16 -7.11 10.69
CA GLY A 68 -14.87 -5.75 11.08
C GLY A 68 -13.74 -5.14 10.27
N TYR A 69 -13.81 -3.83 10.12
CA TYR A 69 -12.83 -3.09 9.32
C TYR A 69 -12.40 -1.82 10.04
N LEU A 70 -11.13 -1.47 9.86
CA LEU A 70 -10.59 -0.17 10.20
C LEU A 70 -10.20 0.50 8.88
N GLY A 71 -11.00 1.44 8.40
CA GLY A 71 -10.84 2.11 7.11
C GLY A 71 -10.25 3.51 7.26
N THR A 72 -9.43 3.95 6.30
CA THR A 72 -8.98 5.35 6.24
C THR A 72 -10.13 6.29 5.91
N ASP A 73 -10.10 7.51 6.48
CA ASP A 73 -11.04 8.57 6.12
C ASP A 73 -10.79 9.08 4.68
N GLU A 74 -9.52 9.09 4.25
CA GLU A 74 -9.10 9.50 2.93
C GLU A 74 -9.18 8.35 1.91
N HIS A 75 -9.31 8.71 0.62
CA HIS A 75 -9.39 7.79 -0.51
C HIS A 75 -8.12 7.85 -1.35
N TYR A 76 -7.74 6.72 -1.94
CA TYR A 76 -6.51 6.57 -2.71
C TYR A 76 -6.78 5.85 -4.03
N LYS A 77 -6.08 6.28 -5.07
CA LYS A 77 -6.19 5.71 -6.42
C LYS A 77 -4.92 4.96 -6.83
N ASP A 78 -3.86 5.68 -7.13
CA ASP A 78 -2.57 5.12 -7.52
C ASP A 78 -1.55 5.35 -6.41
N PHE A 79 -0.97 4.27 -5.89
CA PHE A 79 -0.11 4.37 -4.72
C PHE A 79 0.82 3.18 -4.55
N ILE A 80 1.80 3.35 -3.67
CA ILE A 80 2.54 2.27 -3.01
C ILE A 80 2.22 2.32 -1.53
N LEU A 81 1.56 1.30 -1.02
CA LEU A 81 1.32 1.09 0.42
C LEU A 81 2.37 0.13 0.95
N THR A 82 3.00 0.49 2.07
CA THR A 82 3.91 -0.38 2.82
C THR A 82 3.46 -0.42 4.26
N LEU A 83 3.36 -1.60 4.82
CA LEU A 83 2.98 -1.78 6.21
C LEU A 83 3.64 -3.03 6.80
N GLU A 84 3.65 -3.10 8.12
CA GLU A 84 4.06 -4.31 8.83
C GLU A 84 2.87 -4.90 9.59
N PHE A 85 2.76 -6.22 9.57
CA PHE A 85 1.76 -6.96 10.33
C PHE A 85 2.38 -8.14 11.07
N LYS A 86 1.72 -8.53 12.16
CA LYS A 86 2.05 -9.72 12.94
C LYS A 86 0.77 -10.43 13.36
N GLN A 87 0.56 -11.65 12.87
CA GLN A 87 -0.54 -12.51 13.27
C GLN A 87 -0.19 -13.23 14.57
N GLU A 88 -0.97 -12.99 15.63
CA GLU A 88 -0.79 -13.64 16.94
C GLU A 88 -1.73 -14.84 17.13
N ALA A 89 -2.66 -15.05 16.19
CA ALA A 89 -3.58 -16.17 16.14
C ALA A 89 -3.85 -16.62 14.72
N ASP A 90 -4.35 -17.83 14.53
CA ASP A 90 -4.64 -18.47 13.24
C ASP A 90 -5.91 -17.92 12.59
N GLY A 91 -6.00 -16.61 12.48
CA GLY A 91 -7.15 -15.95 11.88
C GLY A 91 -6.86 -15.32 10.52
N ASN A 92 -7.92 -15.18 9.72
CA ASN A 92 -7.88 -14.48 8.44
C ASN A 92 -8.03 -12.97 8.66
N SER A 93 -7.24 -12.21 7.94
CA SER A 93 -7.25 -10.77 7.88
C SER A 93 -6.93 -10.31 6.46
N GLY A 94 -6.71 -9.02 6.24
CA GLY A 94 -6.37 -8.50 4.93
C GLY A 94 -6.23 -7.00 4.91
N VAL A 95 -5.68 -6.52 3.81
CA VAL A 95 -5.55 -5.10 3.52
C VAL A 95 -6.37 -4.79 2.28
N PHE A 96 -7.50 -4.13 2.48
CA PHE A 96 -8.32 -3.66 1.38
C PHE A 96 -7.77 -2.38 0.77
N PHE A 97 -7.99 -2.21 -0.51
CA PHE A 97 -7.65 -0.99 -1.25
C PHE A 97 -8.73 -0.66 -2.27
N ARG A 98 -8.83 0.65 -2.59
CA ARG A 98 -9.90 1.18 -3.46
C ARG A 98 -11.26 0.64 -3.02
N SER A 99 -11.49 0.65 -1.70
CA SER A 99 -12.66 0.01 -1.11
C SER A 99 -13.74 1.01 -0.72
N THR A 100 -14.99 0.51 -0.70
CA THR A 100 -16.14 1.21 -0.14
C THR A 100 -16.71 0.36 0.99
N ILE A 101 -16.94 0.99 2.15
CA ILE A 101 -17.40 0.32 3.37
C ILE A 101 -18.77 0.84 3.74
N ASP A 102 -19.74 -0.08 3.90
CA ASP A 102 -21.11 0.19 4.37
C ASP A 102 -21.45 -0.79 5.51
N GLY A 103 -21.42 -0.30 6.74
CA GLY A 103 -21.53 -1.14 7.93
C GLY A 103 -20.40 -2.18 8.00
N VAL A 104 -20.77 -3.46 7.96
CA VAL A 104 -19.79 -4.60 7.92
C VAL A 104 -19.65 -5.19 6.52
N LYS A 105 -20.13 -4.49 5.51
CA LYS A 105 -19.96 -4.87 4.12
C LYS A 105 -18.89 -3.99 3.47
N ILE A 106 -17.87 -4.61 2.92
CA ILE A 106 -16.80 -3.95 2.17
C ILE A 106 -16.78 -4.46 0.73
N THR A 107 -16.79 -3.55 -0.24
CA THR A 107 -16.53 -3.86 -1.64
C THR A 107 -15.18 -3.30 -2.05
N GLY A 108 -14.55 -3.88 -3.03
CA GLY A 108 -13.20 -3.52 -3.48
C GLY A 108 -12.27 -4.73 -3.47
N TRP A 109 -10.99 -4.50 -3.42
CA TRP A 109 -9.97 -5.54 -3.56
C TRP A 109 -9.14 -5.66 -2.30
N GLN A 110 -8.83 -6.89 -1.94
CA GLN A 110 -8.07 -7.23 -0.75
C GLN A 110 -6.75 -7.89 -1.14
N ALA A 111 -5.65 -7.41 -0.58
CA ALA A 111 -4.44 -8.18 -0.44
C ALA A 111 -4.57 -9.03 0.83
N GLU A 112 -4.56 -10.33 0.66
CA GLU A 112 -4.81 -11.31 1.73
C GLU A 112 -3.73 -11.28 2.81
N VAL A 113 -4.12 -11.39 4.08
CA VAL A 113 -3.26 -11.66 5.23
C VAL A 113 -3.85 -12.83 6.00
N ALA A 114 -3.28 -14.01 5.82
CA ALA A 114 -3.83 -15.24 6.34
C ALA A 114 -2.72 -16.19 6.83
N PRO A 115 -3.04 -17.22 7.62
CA PRO A 115 -2.08 -18.23 8.04
C PRO A 115 -1.43 -18.96 6.87
N PRO A 116 -0.32 -19.71 7.10
CA PRO A 116 0.34 -20.49 6.07
C PRO A 116 -0.62 -21.37 5.26
N GLY A 117 -0.45 -21.42 3.94
CA GLY A 117 -1.30 -22.17 3.01
C GLY A 117 -2.61 -21.49 2.63
N LYS A 118 -2.83 -20.24 3.10
CA LYS A 118 -4.08 -19.49 2.88
C LYS A 118 -3.91 -18.26 1.97
N HIS A 119 -2.83 -18.23 1.17
CA HIS A 119 -2.63 -17.31 0.05
C HIS A 119 -2.33 -15.85 0.42
N SER A 120 -1.59 -15.58 1.52
CA SER A 120 -1.13 -14.23 1.88
C SER A 120 -0.47 -13.52 0.70
N GLY A 121 -0.87 -12.27 0.43
CA GLY A 121 -0.44 -11.48 -0.71
C GLY A 121 -1.22 -11.73 -2.00
N GLY A 122 -2.16 -12.70 -2.06
CA GLY A 122 -3.09 -12.89 -3.17
C GLY A 122 -4.14 -11.78 -3.22
N ILE A 123 -4.84 -11.64 -4.35
CA ILE A 123 -5.89 -10.63 -4.53
C ILE A 123 -7.27 -11.27 -4.61
N TYR A 124 -8.15 -10.78 -3.75
CA TYR A 124 -9.56 -11.17 -3.66
C TYR A 124 -10.46 -9.96 -3.94
N GLU A 125 -11.50 -10.10 -4.79
CA GLU A 125 -12.52 -9.09 -5.00
C GLU A 125 -13.74 -9.39 -4.12
N SER A 126 -13.94 -8.56 -3.10
CA SER A 126 -15.02 -8.73 -2.14
C SER A 126 -16.38 -8.34 -2.73
N TYR A 127 -17.40 -9.17 -2.50
CA TYR A 127 -18.73 -9.05 -3.11
C TYR A 127 -18.71 -8.93 -4.63
N GLY A 128 -17.69 -9.50 -5.26
CA GLY A 128 -17.50 -9.51 -6.70
C GLY A 128 -17.13 -10.89 -7.22
N ARG A 129 -15.99 -10.99 -7.93
CA ARG A 129 -15.53 -12.24 -8.59
C ARG A 129 -14.81 -13.23 -7.66
N GLY A 130 -14.56 -12.85 -6.39
CA GLY A 130 -13.78 -13.66 -5.47
C GLY A 130 -12.28 -13.59 -5.77
N TRP A 131 -11.58 -14.72 -5.72
CA TRP A 131 -10.16 -14.78 -6.00
C TRP A 131 -9.85 -14.39 -7.44
N LEU A 132 -9.07 -13.32 -7.62
CA LEU A 132 -8.55 -12.92 -8.92
C LEU A 132 -7.22 -13.62 -9.22
N ILE A 133 -6.35 -13.69 -8.22
CA ILE A 133 -5.06 -14.37 -8.32
C ILE A 133 -4.59 -14.82 -6.94
N LYS A 134 -4.00 -16.00 -6.89
CA LYS A 134 -3.37 -16.57 -5.71
C LYS A 134 -1.88 -16.70 -5.95
N PRO A 135 -1.01 -16.46 -4.96
CA PRO A 135 0.41 -16.73 -5.11
C PRO A 135 0.67 -18.24 -5.22
N ASP A 136 1.77 -18.58 -5.86
CA ASP A 136 2.27 -19.96 -5.83
C ASP A 136 2.53 -20.39 -4.40
N ILE A 137 2.19 -21.62 -4.07
CA ILE A 137 2.32 -22.19 -2.72
C ILE A 137 3.75 -22.15 -2.19
N GLU A 138 4.74 -22.22 -3.07
CA GLU A 138 6.16 -22.11 -2.69
C GLU A 138 6.55 -20.73 -2.13
N LYS A 139 5.80 -19.67 -2.50
CA LYS A 139 5.99 -18.31 -2.00
C LYS A 139 5.48 -18.13 -0.57
N ASP A 140 4.65 -19.05 -0.09
CA ASP A 140 4.09 -19.03 1.26
C ASP A 140 5.18 -19.09 2.36
N LYS A 141 6.36 -19.60 2.01
CA LYS A 141 7.58 -19.58 2.86
C LYS A 141 8.07 -18.18 3.21
N ALA A 142 7.61 -17.15 2.50
CA ALA A 142 7.91 -15.76 2.83
C ALA A 142 7.19 -15.31 4.11
N LEU A 143 6.06 -15.93 4.47
CA LEU A 143 5.31 -15.61 5.68
C LEU A 143 6.02 -16.14 6.92
N LYS A 144 6.18 -15.27 7.92
CA LYS A 144 6.72 -15.57 9.24
C LYS A 144 5.59 -15.50 10.25
N MET A 145 4.87 -16.62 10.43
CA MET A 145 3.76 -16.67 11.38
C MET A 145 4.22 -16.36 12.81
N GLY A 146 3.49 -15.49 13.52
CA GLY A 146 3.84 -15.06 14.88
C GLY A 146 4.98 -14.04 14.97
N ASP A 147 5.53 -13.60 13.83
CA ASP A 147 6.56 -12.57 13.78
C ASP A 147 6.16 -11.42 12.84
N TRP A 148 6.91 -10.34 12.83
CA TRP A 148 6.67 -9.20 11.96
C TRP A 148 6.96 -9.54 10.50
N ASN A 149 5.98 -9.21 9.66
CA ASN A 149 6.05 -9.33 8.22
C ASN A 149 5.83 -7.97 7.59
N GLN A 150 6.61 -7.64 6.57
CA GLN A 150 6.36 -6.46 5.75
C GLN A 150 5.52 -6.84 4.54
N MET A 151 4.43 -6.14 4.32
CA MET A 151 3.66 -6.20 3.08
C MET A 151 3.82 -4.90 2.31
N LYS A 152 4.01 -5.02 1.00
CA LYS A 152 3.98 -3.90 0.07
C LYS A 152 2.93 -4.18 -1.01
N ILE A 153 2.09 -3.19 -1.28
CA ILE A 153 1.04 -3.24 -2.29
C ILE A 153 1.24 -2.04 -3.21
N LYS A 154 1.54 -2.29 -4.48
CA LYS A 154 1.63 -1.24 -5.50
C LYS A 154 0.41 -1.34 -6.40
N VAL A 155 -0.31 -0.23 -6.55
CA VAL A 155 -1.48 -0.09 -7.40
C VAL A 155 -1.27 1.09 -8.34
N VAL A 156 -1.27 0.84 -9.66
CA VAL A 156 -1.11 1.87 -10.69
C VAL A 156 -2.05 1.56 -11.85
N GLY A 157 -3.05 2.41 -12.07
CA GLY A 157 -4.10 2.13 -13.04
C GLY A 157 -4.71 0.75 -12.79
N SER A 158 -4.68 -0.10 -13.79
CA SER A 158 -5.19 -1.49 -13.73
C SER A 158 -4.20 -2.51 -13.14
N SER A 159 -2.97 -2.09 -12.82
CA SER A 159 -1.92 -3.02 -12.39
C SER A 159 -1.78 -3.06 -10.87
N VAL A 160 -1.73 -4.27 -10.31
CA VAL A 160 -1.47 -4.52 -8.88
C VAL A 160 -0.32 -5.51 -8.74
N THR A 161 0.62 -5.18 -7.88
CA THR A 161 1.69 -6.08 -7.47
C THR A 161 1.81 -6.08 -5.95
N THR A 162 1.94 -7.26 -5.35
CA THR A 162 2.12 -7.43 -3.91
C THR A 162 3.44 -8.10 -3.60
N TRP A 163 4.06 -7.70 -2.49
CA TRP A 163 5.25 -8.34 -1.94
C TRP A 163 5.03 -8.65 -0.46
N LEU A 164 5.58 -9.77 -0.02
CA LEU A 164 5.65 -10.17 1.38
C LEU A 164 7.13 -10.45 1.73
N ASN A 165 7.69 -9.70 2.68
CA ASN A 165 9.10 -9.80 3.06
C ASN A 165 10.05 -9.78 1.85
N ASP A 166 9.85 -8.80 0.95
CA ASP A 166 10.57 -8.59 -0.31
C ASP A 166 10.37 -9.67 -1.40
N VAL A 167 9.60 -10.72 -1.13
CA VAL A 167 9.22 -11.72 -2.13
C VAL A 167 7.98 -11.23 -2.87
N GLU A 168 8.06 -11.08 -4.20
CA GLU A 168 6.90 -10.77 -5.03
C GLU A 168 5.90 -11.93 -4.99
N MET A 169 4.73 -11.69 -4.41
CA MET A 169 3.69 -12.70 -4.27
C MET A 169 2.89 -12.85 -5.56
N ILE A 170 2.36 -11.74 -6.07
CA ILE A 170 1.60 -11.69 -7.32
C ILE A 170 1.88 -10.41 -8.10
N SER A 171 1.59 -10.46 -9.41
CA SER A 171 1.41 -9.30 -10.27
C SER A 171 0.24 -9.59 -11.22
N ILE A 172 -0.73 -8.66 -11.30
CA ILE A 172 -1.94 -8.80 -12.11
C ILE A 172 -2.28 -7.47 -12.77
N THR A 173 -2.85 -7.52 -13.97
CA THR A 173 -3.51 -6.38 -14.61
C THR A 173 -4.98 -6.73 -14.80
N ASP A 174 -5.88 -5.85 -14.33
CA ASP A 174 -7.33 -6.04 -14.34
C ASP A 174 -8.04 -4.71 -14.51
N ASP A 175 -8.80 -4.56 -15.59
CA ASP A 175 -9.41 -3.29 -15.97
C ASP A 175 -10.39 -2.77 -14.90
N LYS A 176 -11.13 -3.67 -14.24
CA LYS A 176 -12.07 -3.29 -13.18
C LYS A 176 -11.36 -2.71 -11.97
N ILE A 177 -10.16 -3.20 -11.64
CA ILE A 177 -9.32 -2.59 -10.60
C ILE A 177 -8.94 -1.16 -11.02
N GLY A 178 -8.65 -0.92 -12.31
CA GLY A 178 -8.27 0.38 -12.85
C GLY A 178 -9.32 1.47 -12.70
N GLU A 179 -10.59 1.10 -12.64
CA GLU A 179 -11.72 2.02 -12.45
C GLU A 179 -11.92 2.45 -10.99
N GLY A 180 -11.29 1.76 -10.04
CA GLY A 180 -11.52 1.95 -8.60
C GLY A 180 -10.76 3.13 -7.99
N GLU A 181 -11.38 3.72 -6.99
CA GLU A 181 -10.80 4.65 -6.02
C GLU A 181 -11.54 4.46 -4.69
N GLY A 182 -10.87 4.57 -3.55
CA GLY A 182 -11.53 4.36 -2.27
C GLY A 182 -10.55 4.24 -1.11
N SER A 183 -11.10 3.85 0.03
CA SER A 183 -10.34 3.70 1.28
C SER A 183 -9.34 2.54 1.22
N ILE A 184 -8.30 2.67 2.02
CA ILE A 184 -7.52 1.53 2.51
C ILE A 184 -8.18 1.04 3.79
N ALA A 185 -8.34 -0.27 3.96
CA ALA A 185 -8.88 -0.80 5.19
C ALA A 185 -8.18 -2.08 5.65
N LEU A 186 -7.97 -2.17 6.97
CA LEU A 186 -7.52 -3.38 7.64
C LEU A 186 -8.76 -4.21 8.03
N GLN A 187 -8.68 -5.53 7.92
CA GLN A 187 -9.81 -6.43 8.15
C GLN A 187 -9.63 -7.27 9.41
N ILE A 188 -10.74 -7.59 10.06
CA ILE A 188 -10.95 -8.82 10.85
C ILE A 188 -12.01 -9.64 10.11
N HIS A 189 -11.67 -10.88 9.77
CA HIS A 189 -12.63 -11.82 9.17
C HIS A 189 -13.58 -12.37 10.23
N ASP A 190 -14.73 -12.89 9.83
CA ASP A 190 -15.65 -13.57 10.73
C ASP A 190 -15.08 -14.89 11.31
N GLY A 191 -15.78 -15.49 12.26
CA GLY A 191 -15.43 -16.79 12.85
C GLY A 191 -14.68 -16.69 14.18
N GLY A 192 -14.24 -15.51 14.58
CA GLY A 192 -13.57 -15.29 15.88
C GLY A 192 -12.12 -15.81 15.96
N GLY A 193 -11.50 -15.60 17.11
CA GLY A 193 -10.14 -16.07 17.39
C GLY A 193 -9.02 -15.35 16.64
N ILE A 194 -9.30 -14.18 16.06
CA ILE A 194 -8.35 -13.42 15.26
C ILE A 194 -7.66 -12.39 16.15
N LYS A 195 -6.34 -12.29 16.03
CA LYS A 195 -5.54 -11.23 16.62
C LYS A 195 -4.38 -10.88 15.68
N VAL A 196 -4.38 -9.65 15.19
CA VAL A 196 -3.32 -9.12 14.31
C VAL A 196 -2.86 -7.77 14.84
N ARG A 197 -1.54 -7.53 14.78
CA ARG A 197 -0.91 -6.26 15.07
C ARG A 197 -0.43 -5.62 13.78
N TRP A 198 -0.54 -4.29 13.69
CA TRP A 198 -0.16 -3.49 12.54
C TRP A 198 0.68 -2.30 12.97
N ARG A 199 1.70 -1.97 12.19
CA ARG A 199 2.54 -0.78 12.41
C ARG A 199 3.21 -0.34 11.12
N ASN A 200 3.92 0.79 11.17
CA ASN A 200 4.72 1.29 10.05
C ASN A 200 3.91 1.37 8.75
N ILE A 201 2.68 1.91 8.84
CA ILE A 201 1.75 2.01 7.72
C ILE A 201 2.04 3.31 6.97
N TYR A 202 2.58 3.20 5.77
CA TYR A 202 2.97 4.34 4.94
C TYR A 202 2.41 4.23 3.54
N ILE A 203 2.06 5.38 2.97
CA ILE A 203 1.62 5.48 1.59
C ILE A 203 2.49 6.46 0.81
N GLU A 204 2.73 6.14 -0.45
CA GLU A 204 3.33 7.02 -1.46
C GLU A 204 2.30 7.14 -2.58
N GLU A 205 1.63 8.30 -2.70
CA GLU A 205 0.69 8.55 -3.78
C GLU A 205 1.45 8.80 -5.09
N LEU A 206 1.03 8.11 -6.14
CA LEU A 206 1.63 8.19 -7.47
C LEU A 206 0.78 9.10 -8.36
N LYS A 207 1.43 10.06 -9.01
CA LYS A 207 0.77 11.06 -9.88
C LYS A 207 0.94 10.68 -11.34
#